data_4be61f9bd4c39e65c81c7708dbbf5a1c
#
_entry.id   4be61f9bd4c39e65c81c7708dbbf5a1c
#
_cell.length_a   1.000
_cell.length_b   1.000
_cell.length_c   1.000
_cell.angle_alpha   90.00
_cell.angle_beta   90.00
_cell.angle_gamma   90.00
#
_symmetry.space_group_name_H-M   'P 1'
#
loop_
_entity.id
_entity.type
_entity.pdbx_description
1 polymer ?
#
loop_
_entity_poly.entity_id
_entity_poly.type
_entity_poly.pdbx_seq_one_letter_code
_entity_poly.pdbx_strand_id
1 'polypeptide(L)'
;MKTTTIRYSDILVDTAAHQVRQSGKPVTLTDTEYRLLVYLLRHRGVVCKRNDIIDDVWGERFLYDTGTLDVHLSSLRHKLGWTKEGPVKAVRGVGLILPHEEVATTGVVRIDAFLRELLMCHEDGLREKDIRCYLRLTPFVYEIMVDEAILRQIFSDVFSLFLQHAPEGARWEITSQLTVRDYTLTLTSTGSCPDFSALTTARQQAAFLGIPIRMGNRHSAEGDIMGIELNIPMEDTQS
;
A
#
# COMPACT_ATOMS: atom_id res chain seq x y z
N MET A 1 -24.37 17.70 -14.37
CA MET A 1 -25.04 16.87 -13.33
C MET A 1 -24.16 16.91 -12.11
N LYS A 2 -24.64 17.42 -10.97
CA LYS A 2 -23.87 17.37 -9.71
C LYS A 2 -23.83 15.92 -9.26
N THR A 3 -22.63 15.34 -9.15
CA THR A 3 -22.45 13.98 -8.65
C THR A 3 -22.91 13.95 -7.19
N THR A 4 -24.02 13.26 -6.94
CA THR A 4 -24.63 13.14 -5.60
C THR A 4 -23.94 12.09 -4.73
N THR A 5 -23.04 11.31 -5.32
CA THR A 5 -22.37 10.18 -4.69
C THR A 5 -20.87 10.41 -4.63
N ILE A 6 -20.27 10.27 -3.45
CA ILE A 6 -18.82 10.31 -3.24
C ILE A 6 -18.38 8.91 -2.86
N ARG A 7 -17.37 8.38 -3.55
CA ARG A 7 -16.76 7.09 -3.24
C ARG A 7 -15.35 7.27 -2.74
N TYR A 8 -14.97 6.48 -1.74
CA TYR A 8 -13.61 6.39 -1.23
C TYR A 8 -13.40 4.99 -0.62
N SER A 9 -12.55 4.20 -1.23
CA SER A 9 -12.32 2.79 -0.89
C SER A 9 -13.64 1.99 -0.84
N ASP A 10 -13.93 1.35 0.23
CA ASP A 10 -15.17 0.63 0.49
C ASP A 10 -16.32 1.52 1.00
N ILE A 11 -16.07 2.84 1.12
CA ILE A 11 -17.06 3.82 1.59
C ILE A 11 -17.78 4.46 0.41
N LEU A 12 -19.09 4.47 0.50
CA LEU A 12 -19.99 5.15 -0.43
C LEU A 12 -20.84 6.15 0.34
N VAL A 13 -20.75 7.43 -0.02
CA VAL A 13 -21.55 8.50 0.56
C VAL A 13 -22.56 9.00 -0.46
N ASP A 14 -23.83 8.81 -0.21
CA ASP A 14 -24.91 9.45 -0.97
C ASP A 14 -25.25 10.79 -0.30
N THR A 15 -24.83 11.89 -0.93
CA THR A 15 -25.03 13.22 -0.36
C THR A 15 -26.46 13.73 -0.53
N ALA A 16 -27.26 13.15 -1.42
CA ALA A 16 -28.68 13.48 -1.56
C ALA A 16 -29.54 12.76 -0.53
N ALA A 17 -29.22 11.49 -0.27
CA ALA A 17 -29.92 10.68 0.72
C ALA A 17 -29.36 10.83 2.14
N HIS A 18 -28.24 11.55 2.32
CA HIS A 18 -27.53 11.67 3.62
C HIS A 18 -27.15 10.32 4.23
N GLN A 19 -26.73 9.38 3.36
CA GLN A 19 -26.42 8.01 3.74
C GLN A 19 -24.96 7.67 3.51
N VAL A 20 -24.40 6.90 4.45
CA VAL A 20 -23.05 6.34 4.33
C VAL A 20 -23.16 4.82 4.37
N ARG A 21 -22.47 4.17 3.45
CA ARG A 21 -22.30 2.72 3.41
C ARG A 21 -20.82 2.37 3.36
N GLN A 22 -20.46 1.31 4.06
CA GLN A 22 -19.12 0.75 4.00
C GLN A 22 -19.22 -0.74 3.66
N SER A 23 -18.52 -1.18 2.64
CA SER A 23 -18.61 -2.56 2.11
C SER A 23 -20.09 -2.98 1.87
N GLY A 24 -20.91 -2.04 1.36
CA GLY A 24 -22.34 -2.23 1.12
C GLY A 24 -23.25 -2.15 2.36
N LYS A 25 -22.71 -2.16 3.60
CA LYS A 25 -23.48 -2.08 4.84
C LYS A 25 -23.67 -0.62 5.27
N PRO A 26 -24.85 -0.23 5.78
CA PRO A 26 -25.08 1.12 6.28
C PRO A 26 -24.24 1.40 7.53
N VAL A 27 -23.65 2.60 7.59
CA VAL A 27 -22.92 3.11 8.74
C VAL A 27 -23.67 4.30 9.32
N THR A 28 -24.00 4.25 10.61
CA THR A 28 -24.71 5.33 11.30
C THR A 28 -23.72 6.35 11.86
N LEU A 29 -23.70 7.53 11.25
CA LEU A 29 -22.92 8.68 11.72
C LEU A 29 -23.83 9.73 12.33
N THR A 30 -23.31 10.51 13.28
CA THR A 30 -23.96 11.76 13.71
C THR A 30 -23.84 12.80 12.59
N ASP A 31 -24.62 13.87 12.62
CA ASP A 31 -24.55 14.95 11.62
C ASP A 31 -23.15 15.54 11.52
N THR A 32 -22.50 15.78 12.65
CA THR A 32 -21.13 16.32 12.70
C THR A 32 -20.10 15.35 12.10
N GLU A 33 -20.19 14.06 12.42
CA GLU A 33 -19.31 13.03 11.85
C GLU A 33 -19.53 12.89 10.33
N TYR A 34 -20.78 12.95 9.89
CA TYR A 34 -21.13 12.93 8.48
C TYR A 34 -20.53 14.14 7.74
N ARG A 35 -20.71 15.36 8.29
CA ARG A 35 -20.15 16.60 7.71
C ARG A 35 -18.63 16.55 7.67
N LEU A 36 -17.98 16.07 8.75
CA LEU A 36 -16.53 15.87 8.80
C LEU A 36 -16.05 14.88 7.73
N LEU A 37 -16.73 13.73 7.57
CA LEU A 37 -16.42 12.77 6.54
C LEU A 37 -16.54 13.37 5.14
N VAL A 38 -17.65 14.05 4.84
CA VAL A 38 -17.92 14.69 3.55
C VAL A 38 -16.88 15.78 3.26
N TYR A 39 -16.50 16.57 4.27
CA TYR A 39 -15.46 17.57 4.15
C TYR A 39 -14.12 16.95 3.73
N LEU A 40 -13.67 15.94 4.48
CA LEU A 40 -12.41 15.24 4.19
C LEU A 40 -12.40 14.60 2.81
N LEU A 41 -13.52 13.96 2.42
CA LEU A 41 -13.66 13.33 1.11
C LEU A 41 -13.65 14.33 -0.06
N ARG A 42 -14.18 15.54 0.13
CA ARG A 42 -14.15 16.59 -0.87
C ARG A 42 -12.79 17.25 -1.01
N HIS A 43 -12.02 17.29 0.07
CA HIS A 43 -10.67 17.88 0.12
C HIS A 43 -9.57 16.81 0.13
N ARG A 44 -9.88 15.61 -0.38
CA ARG A 44 -8.87 14.54 -0.48
C ARG A 44 -7.66 15.00 -1.29
N GLY A 45 -6.48 14.57 -0.85
CA GLY A 45 -5.20 14.98 -1.44
C GLY A 45 -4.70 16.37 -1.01
N VAL A 46 -5.51 17.13 -0.27
CA VAL A 46 -5.16 18.46 0.20
C VAL A 46 -4.97 18.44 1.71
N VAL A 47 -3.92 19.12 2.21
CA VAL A 47 -3.74 19.32 3.65
C VAL A 47 -4.69 20.42 4.11
N CYS A 48 -5.70 20.03 4.90
CA CYS A 48 -6.68 20.96 5.47
C CYS A 48 -6.21 21.46 6.84
N LYS A 49 -6.18 22.76 7.05
CA LYS A 49 -5.88 23.33 8.37
C LYS A 49 -7.02 23.01 9.33
N ARG A 50 -6.67 22.81 10.62
CA ARG A 50 -7.67 22.46 11.64
C ARG A 50 -8.78 23.51 11.76
N ASN A 51 -8.45 24.77 11.69
CA ASN A 51 -9.43 25.85 11.77
C ASN A 51 -10.37 25.85 10.57
N ASP A 52 -9.87 25.62 9.35
CA ASP A 52 -10.70 25.56 8.15
C ASP A 52 -11.71 24.39 8.23
N ILE A 53 -11.27 23.24 8.78
CA ILE A 53 -12.16 22.09 9.04
C ILE A 53 -13.25 22.45 10.06
N ILE A 54 -12.86 23.15 11.15
CA ILE A 54 -13.77 23.54 12.21
C ILE A 54 -14.81 24.54 11.68
N ASP A 55 -14.37 25.55 10.96
CA ASP A 55 -15.24 26.59 10.40
C ASP A 55 -16.28 25.98 9.42
N ASP A 56 -15.88 25.05 8.57
CA ASP A 56 -16.77 24.43 7.58
C ASP A 56 -17.73 23.40 8.20
N VAL A 57 -17.24 22.60 9.16
CA VAL A 57 -18.02 21.52 9.78
C VAL A 57 -18.93 22.02 10.90
N TRP A 58 -18.49 22.97 11.72
CA TRP A 58 -19.26 23.48 12.87
C TRP A 58 -19.82 24.87 12.64
N GLY A 59 -19.25 25.65 11.69
CA GLY A 59 -19.61 27.03 11.40
C GLY A 59 -18.77 28.05 12.14
N GLU A 60 -18.66 29.27 11.57
CA GLU A 60 -17.80 30.38 12.03
C GLU A 60 -18.05 30.84 13.48
N ARG A 61 -19.16 30.48 14.09
CA ARG A 61 -19.52 30.85 15.47
C ARG A 61 -18.99 29.87 16.51
N PHE A 62 -18.36 28.77 16.07
CA PHE A 62 -17.79 27.79 16.97
C PHE A 62 -16.45 28.33 17.50
N LEU A 63 -16.40 28.67 18.79
CA LEU A 63 -15.15 29.10 19.45
C LEU A 63 -14.13 27.98 19.34
N TYR A 64 -13.02 28.24 18.73
CA TYR A 64 -11.94 27.30 18.34
C TYR A 64 -11.50 26.40 19.49
N ASP A 65 -12.21 25.33 19.71
CA ASP A 65 -11.73 24.19 20.52
C ASP A 65 -11.26 23.07 19.59
N THR A 66 -9.95 23.06 19.34
CA THR A 66 -9.31 22.04 18.49
C THR A 66 -9.45 20.63 19.06
N GLY A 67 -9.74 20.48 20.36
CA GLY A 67 -10.03 19.19 20.99
C GLY A 67 -11.31 18.53 20.47
N THR A 68 -12.31 19.33 20.12
CA THR A 68 -13.57 18.83 19.56
C THR A 68 -13.35 18.11 18.24
N LEU A 69 -12.50 18.61 17.35
CA LEU A 69 -12.16 17.95 16.09
C LEU A 69 -11.55 16.56 16.34
N ASP A 70 -10.61 16.45 17.30
CA ASP A 70 -9.95 15.17 17.57
C ASP A 70 -10.92 14.12 18.16
N VAL A 71 -11.89 14.55 18.99
CA VAL A 71 -12.95 13.67 19.52
C VAL A 71 -13.81 13.12 18.38
N HIS A 72 -14.32 13.99 17.50
CA HIS A 72 -15.14 13.55 16.37
C HIS A 72 -14.36 12.73 15.34
N LEU A 73 -13.10 13.07 15.10
CA LEU A 73 -12.22 12.28 14.24
C LEU A 73 -11.97 10.88 14.83
N SER A 74 -11.78 10.79 16.14
CA SER A 74 -11.61 9.49 16.83
C SER A 74 -12.87 8.64 16.73
N SER A 75 -14.05 9.24 16.97
CA SER A 75 -15.33 8.57 16.84
C SER A 75 -15.60 8.10 15.39
N LEU A 76 -15.34 8.96 14.42
CA LEU A 76 -15.47 8.65 13.00
C LEU A 76 -14.56 7.47 12.60
N ARG A 77 -13.29 7.50 13.03
CA ARG A 77 -12.35 6.39 12.82
C ARG A 77 -12.86 5.08 13.39
N HIS A 78 -13.37 5.11 14.62
CA HIS A 78 -13.91 3.92 15.26
C HIS A 78 -15.10 3.33 14.47
N LYS A 79 -16.05 4.17 14.04
CA LYS A 79 -17.23 3.75 13.28
C LYS A 79 -16.91 3.21 11.89
N LEU A 80 -15.85 3.72 11.26
CA LEU A 80 -15.36 3.29 9.94
C LEU A 80 -14.25 2.21 10.04
N GLY A 81 -13.96 1.71 11.24
CA GLY A 81 -12.89 0.73 11.43
C GLY A 81 -11.48 1.25 11.05
N TRP A 82 -11.31 2.56 10.98
CA TRP A 82 -10.03 3.18 10.68
C TRP A 82 -9.13 3.21 11.93
N THR A 83 -7.88 2.80 11.79
CA THR A 83 -6.88 2.92 12.86
C THR A 83 -6.33 4.35 12.95
N LYS A 84 -5.48 4.64 13.95
CA LYS A 84 -4.75 5.92 14.01
C LYS A 84 -3.81 6.11 12.82
N GLU A 85 -3.33 5.02 12.24
CA GLU A 85 -2.48 4.97 11.04
C GLU A 85 -3.31 4.88 9.75
N GLY A 86 -4.65 4.93 9.88
CA GLY A 86 -5.59 4.86 8.78
C GLY A 86 -5.51 6.03 7.80
N PRO A 87 -6.49 6.13 6.88
CA PRO A 87 -6.37 7.04 5.74
C PRO A 87 -6.23 8.51 6.14
N VAL A 88 -6.87 8.96 7.22
CA VAL A 88 -6.72 10.35 7.69
C VAL A 88 -5.44 10.49 8.50
N LYS A 89 -4.46 11.21 7.97
CA LYS A 89 -3.15 11.45 8.59
C LYS A 89 -3.06 12.87 9.13
N ALA A 90 -2.37 13.03 10.27
CA ALA A 90 -2.04 14.34 10.81
C ALA A 90 -0.73 14.86 10.20
N VAL A 91 -0.76 16.07 9.66
CA VAL A 91 0.43 16.81 9.25
C VAL A 91 0.82 17.73 10.40
N ARG A 92 1.94 17.40 11.05
CA ARG A 92 2.38 18.07 12.29
C ARG A 92 2.49 19.58 12.10
N GLY A 93 1.82 20.34 12.97
CA GLY A 93 1.83 21.82 12.95
C GLY A 93 1.01 22.44 11.81
N VAL A 94 0.35 21.67 10.94
CA VAL A 94 -0.42 22.17 9.80
C VAL A 94 -1.89 21.77 9.90
N GLY A 95 -2.21 20.46 9.91
CA GLY A 95 -3.61 20.03 9.88
C GLY A 95 -3.79 18.54 9.63
N LEU A 96 -4.83 18.20 8.89
CA LEU A 96 -5.19 16.84 8.51
C LEU A 96 -5.17 16.69 6.99
N ILE A 97 -4.80 15.52 6.52
CA ILE A 97 -4.93 15.12 5.12
C ILE A 97 -5.65 13.78 5.03
N LEU A 98 -6.64 13.69 4.15
CA LEU A 98 -7.11 12.44 3.59
C LEU A 98 -6.45 12.31 2.21
N PRO A 99 -5.49 11.42 2.01
CA PRO A 99 -4.85 11.24 0.71
C PRO A 99 -5.89 10.99 -0.38
N HIS A 100 -5.54 11.29 -1.64
CA HIS A 100 -6.31 10.69 -2.73
C HIS A 100 -6.36 9.19 -2.46
N GLU A 101 -7.51 8.59 -2.68
CA GLU A 101 -7.55 7.17 -2.83
C GLU A 101 -6.53 6.84 -3.92
N GLU A 102 -5.47 6.13 -3.55
CA GLU A 102 -4.84 5.31 -4.55
C GLU A 102 -5.96 4.35 -4.95
N VAL A 103 -6.61 4.64 -6.05
CA VAL A 103 -7.58 3.73 -6.65
C VAL A 103 -6.77 2.47 -6.81
N ALA A 104 -7.12 1.43 -6.05
CA ALA A 104 -6.63 0.09 -6.34
C ALA A 104 -7.05 -0.17 -7.79
N THR A 105 -6.24 0.30 -8.70
CA THR A 105 -6.36 -0.01 -10.12
C THR A 105 -5.85 -1.43 -10.22
N THR A 106 -6.71 -2.37 -9.80
CA THR A 106 -6.50 -3.77 -10.13
C THR A 106 -6.40 -3.82 -11.63
N GLY A 107 -5.20 -3.83 -12.11
CA GLY A 107 -4.85 -3.89 -13.51
C GLY A 107 -4.14 -5.19 -13.80
N VAL A 108 -4.09 -5.54 -15.07
CA VAL A 108 -3.27 -6.66 -15.52
C VAL A 108 -1.80 -6.23 -15.47
N VAL A 109 -1.03 -6.81 -14.56
CA VAL A 109 0.40 -6.56 -14.43
C VAL A 109 1.18 -7.71 -15.04
N ARG A 110 1.98 -7.42 -16.04
CA ARG A 110 2.95 -8.37 -16.61
C ARG A 110 4.20 -8.39 -15.75
N ILE A 111 4.42 -9.48 -15.05
CA ILE A 111 5.51 -9.61 -14.06
C ILE A 111 6.89 -9.41 -14.69
N ASP A 112 7.12 -9.89 -15.89
CA ASP A 112 8.40 -9.74 -16.59
C ASP A 112 8.73 -8.27 -16.91
N ALA A 113 7.76 -7.53 -17.41
CA ALA A 113 7.90 -6.10 -17.71
C ALA A 113 8.04 -5.27 -16.44
N PHE A 114 7.20 -5.55 -15.45
CA PHE A 114 7.19 -4.91 -14.14
C PHE A 114 8.56 -5.02 -13.43
N LEU A 115 9.13 -6.23 -13.37
CA LEU A 115 10.43 -6.43 -12.72
C LEU A 115 11.58 -5.71 -13.46
N ARG A 116 11.55 -5.68 -14.79
CA ARG A 116 12.56 -4.95 -15.56
C ARG A 116 12.50 -3.45 -15.29
N GLU A 117 11.30 -2.88 -15.28
CA GLU A 117 11.09 -1.46 -14.97
C GLU A 117 11.55 -1.13 -13.55
N LEU A 118 11.21 -1.99 -12.59
CA LEU A 118 11.59 -1.80 -11.20
C LEU A 118 13.12 -1.85 -11.01
N LEU A 119 13.81 -2.77 -11.70
CA LEU A 119 15.27 -2.83 -11.69
C LEU A 119 15.90 -1.57 -12.28
N MET A 120 15.30 -1.00 -13.33
CA MET A 120 15.76 0.28 -13.91
C MET A 120 15.60 1.43 -12.90
N CYS A 121 14.50 1.46 -12.13
CA CYS A 121 14.29 2.46 -11.07
C CYS A 121 15.35 2.40 -9.96
N HIS A 122 16.02 1.25 -9.77
CA HIS A 122 17.04 1.04 -8.74
C HIS A 122 18.46 0.94 -9.30
N GLU A 123 18.66 1.27 -10.61
CA GLU A 123 19.93 1.10 -11.31
C GLU A 123 21.11 1.81 -10.64
N ASP A 124 20.88 3.03 -10.14
CA ASP A 124 21.93 3.81 -9.47
C ASP A 124 22.45 3.11 -8.22
N GLY A 125 21.55 2.61 -7.37
CA GLY A 125 21.95 1.88 -6.15
C GLY A 125 22.61 0.53 -6.46
N LEU A 126 22.18 -0.15 -7.50
CA LEU A 126 22.81 -1.40 -7.96
C LEU A 126 24.23 -1.13 -8.49
N ARG A 127 24.41 -0.05 -9.25
CA ARG A 127 25.70 0.35 -9.82
C ARG A 127 26.66 0.83 -8.73
N GLU A 128 26.19 1.60 -7.76
CA GLU A 128 27.00 2.12 -6.66
C GLU A 128 27.67 1.00 -5.86
N LYS A 129 27.00 -0.13 -5.71
CA LYS A 129 27.49 -1.32 -4.98
C LYS A 129 28.05 -2.42 -5.91
N ASP A 130 28.22 -2.17 -7.20
CA ASP A 130 28.64 -3.17 -8.21
C ASP A 130 27.78 -4.46 -8.16
N ILE A 131 26.48 -4.33 -7.88
CA ILE A 131 25.58 -5.48 -7.78
C ILE A 131 25.22 -6.01 -9.15
N ARG A 132 25.43 -7.31 -9.36
CA ARG A 132 25.07 -8.00 -10.60
C ARG A 132 23.72 -8.67 -10.45
N CYS A 133 22.73 -8.19 -11.22
CA CYS A 133 21.38 -8.73 -11.18
C CYS A 133 21.11 -9.69 -12.33
N TYR A 134 20.64 -10.89 -12.01
CA TYR A 134 20.28 -11.94 -12.97
C TYR A 134 18.80 -12.23 -12.89
N LEU A 135 18.11 -12.05 -14.02
CA LEU A 135 16.68 -12.29 -14.14
C LEU A 135 16.47 -13.59 -14.93
N ARG A 136 15.99 -14.64 -14.24
CA ARG A 136 15.72 -15.97 -14.79
C ARG A 136 14.25 -16.34 -14.61
N LEU A 137 13.40 -15.77 -15.45
CA LEU A 137 11.97 -16.02 -15.39
C LEU A 137 11.57 -17.19 -16.29
N THR A 138 10.47 -17.82 -15.94
CA THR A 138 9.81 -18.81 -16.82
C THR A 138 9.53 -18.18 -18.19
N PRO A 139 9.60 -18.94 -19.28
CA PRO A 139 9.42 -18.39 -20.64
C PRO A 139 7.98 -17.94 -20.93
N PHE A 140 7.05 -18.21 -20.04
CA PHE A 140 5.66 -17.78 -20.17
C PHE A 140 5.48 -16.39 -19.61
N VAL A 141 4.77 -15.54 -20.35
CA VAL A 141 4.31 -14.24 -19.86
C VAL A 141 3.26 -14.52 -18.79
N TYR A 142 3.57 -14.13 -17.55
CA TYR A 142 2.62 -14.27 -16.45
C TYR A 142 1.99 -12.92 -16.14
N GLU A 143 0.68 -12.88 -16.22
CA GLU A 143 -0.15 -11.72 -15.95
C GLU A 143 -0.94 -11.95 -14.66
N ILE A 144 -0.92 -10.99 -13.77
CA ILE A 144 -1.69 -11.01 -12.53
C ILE A 144 -2.63 -9.81 -12.47
N MET A 145 -3.81 -10.06 -11.93
CA MET A 145 -4.77 -8.99 -11.60
C MET A 145 -4.46 -8.48 -10.20
N VAL A 146 -3.81 -7.34 -10.10
CA VAL A 146 -3.34 -6.82 -8.80
C VAL A 146 -3.30 -5.29 -8.83
N ASP A 147 -3.33 -4.69 -7.65
CA ASP A 147 -2.97 -3.28 -7.50
C ASP A 147 -1.47 -3.11 -7.75
N GLU A 148 -1.14 -2.54 -8.92
CA GLU A 148 0.26 -2.32 -9.32
C GLU A 148 0.99 -1.38 -8.37
N ALA A 149 0.33 -0.36 -7.81
CA ALA A 149 0.96 0.58 -6.90
C ALA A 149 1.37 -0.11 -5.59
N ILE A 150 0.50 -0.96 -5.03
CA ILE A 150 0.81 -1.76 -3.85
C ILE A 150 1.92 -2.77 -4.16
N LEU A 151 1.85 -3.45 -5.30
CA LEU A 151 2.89 -4.39 -5.72
C LEU A 151 4.24 -3.69 -5.87
N ARG A 152 4.27 -2.52 -6.50
CA ARG A 152 5.46 -1.68 -6.68
C ARG A 152 6.05 -1.27 -5.33
N GLN A 153 5.23 -0.87 -4.37
CA GLN A 153 5.69 -0.52 -3.03
C GLN A 153 6.33 -1.71 -2.32
N ILE A 154 5.69 -2.89 -2.37
CA ILE A 154 6.23 -4.13 -1.77
C ILE A 154 7.62 -4.43 -2.32
N PHE A 155 7.79 -4.42 -3.65
CA PHE A 155 9.08 -4.70 -4.26
C PHE A 155 10.12 -3.61 -4.01
N SER A 156 9.71 -2.34 -3.97
CA SER A 156 10.60 -1.23 -3.63
C SER A 156 11.17 -1.36 -2.22
N ASP A 157 10.33 -1.74 -1.25
CA ASP A 157 10.75 -1.99 0.13
C ASP A 157 11.73 -3.18 0.20
N VAL A 158 11.44 -4.25 -0.54
CA VAL A 158 12.31 -5.43 -0.65
C VAL A 158 13.67 -5.08 -1.25
N PHE A 159 13.68 -4.33 -2.35
CA PHE A 159 14.92 -3.94 -3.03
C PHE A 159 15.73 -2.98 -2.16
N SER A 160 15.09 -2.05 -1.47
CA SER A 160 15.75 -1.15 -0.52
C SER A 160 16.42 -1.91 0.61
N LEU A 161 15.73 -2.90 1.20
CA LEU A 161 16.32 -3.75 2.24
C LEU A 161 17.51 -4.54 1.70
N PHE A 162 17.38 -5.12 0.51
CA PHE A 162 18.46 -5.90 -0.11
C PHE A 162 19.66 -5.02 -0.44
N LEU A 163 19.44 -3.81 -0.99
CA LEU A 163 20.50 -2.83 -1.22
C LEU A 163 21.21 -2.44 0.07
N GLN A 164 20.47 -2.29 1.17
CA GLN A 164 21.06 -1.94 2.46
C GLN A 164 22.03 -3.02 2.96
N HIS A 165 21.67 -4.31 2.82
CA HIS A 165 22.38 -5.43 3.41
C HIS A 165 23.29 -6.22 2.45
N ALA A 166 23.17 -5.98 1.14
CA ALA A 166 24.03 -6.60 0.16
C ALA A 166 25.46 -6.03 0.26
N PRO A 167 26.50 -6.91 0.30
CA PRO A 167 27.88 -6.46 0.17
C PRO A 167 28.17 -5.88 -1.21
N GLU A 168 29.26 -5.14 -1.34
CA GLU A 168 29.77 -4.70 -2.64
C GLU A 168 30.08 -5.92 -3.52
N GLY A 169 29.75 -5.83 -4.80
CA GLY A 169 29.89 -6.92 -5.76
C GLY A 169 28.88 -8.06 -5.58
N ALA A 170 27.83 -7.86 -4.78
CA ALA A 170 26.81 -8.86 -4.53
C ALA A 170 26.16 -9.37 -5.81
N ARG A 171 25.69 -10.61 -5.76
CA ARG A 171 24.92 -11.22 -6.83
C ARG A 171 23.46 -11.29 -6.42
N TRP A 172 22.60 -10.63 -7.19
CA TRP A 172 21.15 -10.78 -7.06
C TRP A 172 20.65 -11.75 -8.13
N GLU A 173 19.77 -12.62 -7.73
CA GLU A 173 19.13 -13.56 -8.64
C GLU A 173 17.62 -13.53 -8.42
N ILE A 174 16.88 -13.15 -9.46
CA ILE A 174 15.43 -13.16 -9.46
C ILE A 174 14.99 -14.31 -10.36
N THR A 175 14.34 -15.30 -9.75
CA THR A 175 13.89 -16.50 -10.44
C THR A 175 12.38 -16.63 -10.31
N SER A 176 11.75 -17.24 -11.28
CA SER A 176 10.36 -17.63 -11.16
C SER A 176 10.16 -19.11 -11.45
N GLN A 177 9.18 -19.68 -10.77
CA GLN A 177 8.75 -21.06 -10.96
C GLN A 177 7.23 -21.09 -11.09
N LEU A 178 6.74 -21.75 -12.13
CA LEU A 178 5.33 -21.97 -12.34
C LEU A 178 4.97 -23.41 -11.94
N THR A 179 3.99 -23.54 -11.06
CA THR A 179 3.36 -24.81 -10.71
C THR A 179 1.92 -24.83 -11.21
N VAL A 180 1.19 -25.90 -10.97
CA VAL A 180 -0.23 -26.01 -11.37
C VAL A 180 -1.12 -25.02 -10.61
N ARG A 181 -0.69 -24.57 -9.42
CA ARG A 181 -1.51 -23.73 -8.53
C ARG A 181 -0.94 -22.35 -8.26
N ASP A 182 0.38 -22.19 -8.38
CA ASP A 182 1.05 -20.99 -7.93
C ASP A 182 2.14 -20.58 -8.91
N TYR A 183 2.31 -19.28 -9.05
CA TYR A 183 3.50 -18.67 -9.61
C TYR A 183 4.38 -18.17 -8.48
N THR A 184 5.52 -18.80 -8.29
CA THR A 184 6.46 -18.45 -7.23
C THR A 184 7.56 -17.56 -7.81
N LEU A 185 7.76 -16.40 -7.20
CA LEU A 185 8.85 -15.48 -7.51
C LEU A 185 9.83 -15.48 -6.35
N THR A 186 11.09 -15.76 -6.62
CA THR A 186 12.15 -15.79 -5.60
C THR A 186 13.20 -14.75 -5.93
N LEU A 187 13.49 -13.87 -5.00
CA LEU A 187 14.61 -12.94 -5.03
C LEU A 187 15.63 -13.38 -4.01
N THR A 188 16.87 -13.58 -4.44
CA THR A 188 18.00 -13.87 -3.56
C THR A 188 19.14 -12.88 -3.77
N SER A 189 19.92 -12.65 -2.71
CA SER A 189 21.13 -11.85 -2.75
C SER A 189 22.21 -12.53 -1.92
N THR A 190 23.45 -12.49 -2.34
CA THR A 190 24.58 -12.77 -1.46
C THR A 190 24.59 -11.77 -0.30
N GLY A 191 24.96 -12.22 0.90
CA GLY A 191 24.86 -11.46 2.14
C GLY A 191 23.77 -11.98 3.07
N SER A 192 23.69 -11.40 4.26
CA SER A 192 22.64 -11.76 5.22
C SER A 192 21.94 -10.51 5.76
N CYS A 193 20.65 -10.63 5.97
CA CYS A 193 19.85 -9.60 6.61
C CYS A 193 19.59 -10.05 8.07
N PRO A 194 20.08 -9.32 9.08
CA PRO A 194 19.91 -9.70 10.47
C PRO A 194 18.46 -9.58 10.94
N ASP A 195 17.71 -8.67 10.34
CA ASP A 195 16.33 -8.39 10.73
C ASP A 195 15.47 -8.00 9.51
N PHE A 196 14.39 -8.74 9.30
CA PHE A 196 13.38 -8.47 8.28
C PHE A 196 12.20 -7.64 8.80
N SER A 197 12.27 -7.05 9.99
CA SER A 197 11.18 -6.26 10.58
C SER A 197 10.83 -5.04 9.74
N ALA A 198 11.79 -4.48 9.01
CA ALA A 198 11.57 -3.39 8.06
C ALA A 198 10.53 -3.72 6.97
N LEU A 199 10.33 -5.00 6.66
CA LEU A 199 9.34 -5.46 5.68
C LEU A 199 7.97 -5.81 6.29
N THR A 200 7.68 -5.42 7.54
CA THR A 200 6.39 -5.71 8.19
C THR A 200 5.22 -5.12 7.38
N THR A 201 5.36 -3.88 6.91
CA THR A 201 4.34 -3.22 6.06
C THR A 201 4.18 -3.94 4.72
N ALA A 202 5.29 -4.26 4.05
CA ALA A 202 5.27 -5.00 2.80
C ALA A 202 4.59 -6.38 2.95
N ARG A 203 4.83 -7.08 4.07
CA ARG A 203 4.14 -8.35 4.37
C ARG A 203 2.64 -8.20 4.56
N GLN A 204 2.21 -7.14 5.25
CA GLN A 204 0.78 -6.86 5.45
C GLN A 204 0.10 -6.51 4.12
N GLN A 205 0.74 -5.68 3.30
CA GLN A 205 0.25 -5.34 1.97
C GLN A 205 0.17 -6.57 1.05
N ALA A 206 1.20 -7.41 1.05
CA ALA A 206 1.22 -8.63 0.28
C ALA A 206 0.12 -9.63 0.73
N ALA A 207 -0.08 -9.77 2.04
CA ALA A 207 -1.18 -10.58 2.57
C ALA A 207 -2.56 -10.03 2.15
N PHE A 208 -2.71 -8.71 2.10
CA PHE A 208 -3.93 -8.07 1.59
C PHE A 208 -4.18 -8.38 0.11
N LEU A 209 -3.11 -8.46 -0.69
CA LEU A 209 -3.18 -8.87 -2.10
C LEU A 209 -3.34 -10.39 -2.30
N GLY A 210 -3.37 -11.19 -1.22
CA GLY A 210 -3.38 -12.64 -1.32
C GLY A 210 -2.03 -13.25 -1.75
N ILE A 211 -0.94 -12.49 -1.65
CA ILE A 211 0.42 -12.90 -2.06
C ILE A 211 1.26 -13.13 -0.80
N PRO A 212 1.32 -14.33 -0.23
CA PRO A 212 2.14 -14.57 0.95
C PRO A 212 3.63 -14.42 0.66
N ILE A 213 4.33 -13.71 1.56
CA ILE A 213 5.78 -13.52 1.50
C ILE A 213 6.46 -14.39 2.55
N ARG A 214 7.46 -15.15 2.13
CA ARG A 214 8.41 -15.85 3.00
C ARG A 214 9.77 -15.20 2.89
N MET A 215 10.47 -15.07 4.00
CA MET A 215 11.79 -14.43 4.06
C MET A 215 12.72 -15.22 4.97
N GLY A 216 14.00 -15.19 4.67
CA GLY A 216 15.00 -15.82 5.50
C GLY A 216 16.40 -15.74 4.94
N ASN A 217 17.35 -16.11 5.79
CA ASN A 217 18.74 -16.31 5.39
C ASN A 217 19.00 -17.81 5.22
N ARG A 218 19.84 -18.15 4.27
CA ARG A 218 20.38 -19.51 4.09
C ARG A 218 21.90 -19.45 4.16
N HIS A 219 22.49 -20.40 4.85
CA HIS A 219 23.93 -20.62 4.80
C HIS A 219 24.25 -21.58 3.64
N SER A 220 25.18 -21.20 2.78
CA SER A 220 25.67 -22.04 1.70
C SER A 220 27.18 -22.17 1.78
N ALA A 221 27.73 -23.10 1.02
CA ALA A 221 29.20 -23.26 0.90
C ALA A 221 29.91 -22.02 0.30
N GLU A 222 29.15 -21.19 -0.43
CA GLU A 222 29.62 -19.95 -1.07
C GLU A 222 29.37 -18.69 -0.23
N GLY A 223 28.80 -18.83 0.98
CA GLY A 223 28.47 -17.74 1.90
C GLY A 223 26.98 -17.65 2.24
N ASP A 224 26.65 -16.63 3.00
CA ASP A 224 25.27 -16.36 3.37
C ASP A 224 24.47 -15.80 2.22
N ILE A 225 23.24 -16.25 2.11
CA ILE A 225 22.26 -15.80 1.10
C ILE A 225 21.01 -15.35 1.82
N MET A 226 20.62 -14.09 1.66
CA MET A 226 19.30 -13.62 2.04
C MET A 226 18.32 -13.87 0.89
N GLY A 227 17.08 -14.24 1.22
CA GLY A 227 16.08 -14.58 0.23
C GLY A 227 14.67 -14.17 0.62
N ILE A 228 13.89 -13.82 -0.39
CA ILE A 228 12.47 -13.55 -0.28
C ILE A 228 11.76 -14.35 -1.37
N GLU A 229 10.67 -15.00 -0.96
CA GLU A 229 9.80 -15.77 -1.84
C GLU A 229 8.37 -15.21 -1.76
N LEU A 230 7.82 -14.89 -2.92
CA LEU A 230 6.43 -14.46 -3.08
C LEU A 230 5.67 -15.57 -3.83
N ASN A 231 4.60 -16.04 -3.23
CA ASN A 231 3.72 -17.01 -3.87
C ASN A 231 2.47 -16.28 -4.38
N ILE A 232 2.31 -16.22 -5.68
CA ILE A 232 1.17 -15.59 -6.34
C ILE A 232 0.21 -16.73 -6.74
N PRO A 233 -0.96 -16.84 -6.09
CA PRO A 233 -1.92 -17.88 -6.43
C PRO A 233 -2.42 -17.67 -7.85
N MET A 234 -2.51 -18.74 -8.62
CA MET A 234 -3.16 -18.73 -9.92
C MET A 234 -4.66 -18.77 -9.69
N GLU A 235 -5.38 -17.77 -10.18
CA GLU A 235 -6.83 -17.90 -10.26
C GLU A 235 -7.17 -19.10 -11.14
N ASP A 236 -8.02 -19.99 -10.62
CA ASP A 236 -8.60 -21.07 -11.41
C ASP A 236 -9.38 -20.41 -12.56
N THR A 237 -8.78 -20.39 -13.73
CA THR A 237 -9.47 -20.04 -14.98
C THR A 237 -10.47 -21.18 -15.27
N GLN A 238 -11.51 -21.28 -14.45
CA GLN A 238 -12.65 -22.13 -14.74
C GLN A 238 -13.77 -21.27 -15.29
N SER A 239 -13.97 -21.46 -16.58
CA SER A 239 -15.18 -21.46 -17.42
C SER A 239 -15.18 -20.44 -18.52
#